data_f2b9bb3c2a350f4f6d93c407227126e6
#
_entry.id   f2b9bb3c2a350f4f6d93c407227126e6
#
_cell.length_a   1.000
_cell.length_b   1.000
_cell.length_c   1.000
_cell.angle_alpha   90.00
_cell.angle_beta   90.00
_cell.angle_gamma   90.00
#
_symmetry.space_group_name_H-M   'P 1'
#
loop_
_entity.id
_entity.type
_entity.pdbx_description
1 polymer ?
#
loop_
_entity_poly.entity_id
_entity_poly.type
_entity_poly.pdbx_seq_one_letter_code
_entity_poly.pdbx_strand_id
1 'polypeptide(L)'
;MQIPKTLLAELQQADPRRLYTSTSNRFWIVDAPEKTGEKDGPPETDDFLVERAIHIDGKIQGMRGQAFFDREPNTTDDFCAILARTNKPLLTHEIGQWNVFPNLAEIPKYKGVLRPINLEAIRDDLKKNGLLSQAPDFTRASGKFAAELYKQEIELALRSHPLAGYQLLDLHDYPGQGTAHVGFLDSFWDSKGVADPAAFREVAGPVVPLVRMPKRVYTSNETFAAKVEFANFSQQPLAAVSTKWELRSPEGLIAEGNLPAVDIPLGACHPAGEIQIPLSGVTKPTVATLTLTAGAAKNSWRIWIVPPAATIDAKGVFVTPSLREAKAALTKGGRVLYTPAKAAIRQRQDTAFLPCFWSPVYFTNQAGTMGLLIDNKHPALADFPTADHTDWQWWSILTPSPGAVVLDQVALKSKPIVQVIDAFSRNQKLGLVFEAKVGAGHLVICAADFSEAALQDPMRRQLRSSLVRYLSKSKTPPSDELTSAQLDQLFQGVSDNEKTIHGEWAKDLEPPPPKK
;
A
#
# COMPACT_ATOMS: atom_id res chain seq x y z
N MET A 1 -19.90 6.61 31.90
CA MET A 1 -18.51 7.13 32.04
C MET A 1 -18.14 7.72 33.41
N GLN A 2 -18.95 7.66 34.45
CA GLN A 2 -18.54 8.12 35.80
C GLN A 2 -17.51 7.19 36.49
N ILE A 3 -17.66 5.87 36.33
CA ILE A 3 -16.75 4.89 36.97
C ILE A 3 -15.29 5.05 36.53
N PRO A 4 -14.98 5.22 35.25
CA PRO A 4 -13.58 5.44 34.84
C PRO A 4 -12.96 6.71 35.43
N LYS A 5 -13.70 7.82 35.54
CA LYS A 5 -13.18 9.08 36.11
C LYS A 5 -12.86 8.94 37.59
N THR A 6 -13.72 8.29 38.37
CA THR A 6 -13.48 8.04 39.80
C THR A 6 -12.28 7.13 40.00
N LEU A 7 -12.20 6.02 39.29
CA LEU A 7 -11.08 5.08 39.36
C LEU A 7 -9.76 5.76 38.93
N LEU A 8 -9.78 6.60 37.89
CA LEU A 8 -8.61 7.34 37.48
C LEU A 8 -8.06 8.24 38.56
N ALA A 9 -8.93 9.02 39.22
CA ALA A 9 -8.53 9.89 40.31
C ALA A 9 -7.97 9.09 41.50
N GLU A 10 -8.54 7.95 41.83
CA GLU A 10 -8.01 7.05 42.90
C GLU A 10 -6.63 6.49 42.52
N LEU A 11 -6.44 6.08 41.26
CA LEU A 11 -5.16 5.56 40.78
C LEU A 11 -4.08 6.65 40.75
N GLN A 12 -4.42 7.87 40.29
CA GLN A 12 -3.49 9.02 40.30
C GLN A 12 -3.05 9.37 41.74
N GLN A 13 -3.96 9.27 42.69
CA GLN A 13 -3.64 9.47 44.10
C GLN A 13 -2.79 8.34 44.69
N ALA A 14 -3.06 7.09 44.30
CA ALA A 14 -2.35 5.90 44.76
C ALA A 14 -0.91 5.80 44.23
N ASP A 15 -0.69 6.17 42.95
CA ASP A 15 0.64 6.18 42.33
C ASP A 15 0.86 7.42 41.44
N PRO A 16 1.27 8.56 41.98
CA PRO A 16 1.46 9.79 41.20
C PRO A 16 2.70 9.77 40.27
N ARG A 17 3.46 8.68 40.25
CA ARG A 17 4.63 8.52 39.35
C ARG A 17 4.23 8.16 37.91
N ARG A 18 2.98 7.80 37.68
CA ARG A 18 2.47 7.34 36.37
C ARG A 18 1.63 8.43 35.74
N LEU A 19 1.53 8.35 34.41
CA LEU A 19 0.56 9.11 33.64
C LEU A 19 -0.66 8.22 33.34
N TYR A 20 -1.84 8.81 33.42
CA TYR A 20 -3.10 8.08 33.31
C TYR A 20 -4.02 8.68 32.23
N THR A 21 -4.75 7.82 31.56
CA THR A 21 -5.85 8.20 30.66
C THR A 21 -7.07 7.32 30.96
N SER A 22 -8.25 7.90 30.89
CA SER A 22 -9.50 7.22 31.24
C SER A 22 -9.98 6.25 30.15
N THR A 23 -9.52 6.44 28.92
CA THR A 23 -9.97 5.65 27.78
C THR A 23 -8.99 5.75 26.62
N SER A 24 -9.09 4.79 25.70
CA SER A 24 -8.49 4.84 24.37
C SER A 24 -9.59 4.78 23.32
N ASN A 25 -9.26 5.19 22.09
CA ASN A 25 -10.17 5.08 20.93
C ASN A 25 -11.46 5.90 21.06
N ARG A 26 -11.35 7.06 21.63
CA ARG A 26 -12.43 8.02 21.74
C ARG A 26 -12.51 8.86 20.46
N PHE A 27 -13.73 9.17 20.02
CA PHE A 27 -13.96 10.18 19.01
C PHE A 27 -14.13 11.54 19.71
N TRP A 28 -13.13 12.37 19.63
CA TRP A 28 -13.18 13.69 20.21
C TRP A 28 -13.69 14.72 19.20
N ILE A 29 -14.67 15.57 19.60
CA ILE A 29 -15.17 16.66 18.79
C ILE A 29 -14.63 17.97 19.35
N VAL A 30 -13.75 18.60 18.57
CA VAL A 30 -13.11 19.88 18.95
C VAL A 30 -14.11 21.04 18.86
N ASP A 31 -14.98 21.04 17.85
CA ASP A 31 -15.80 22.20 17.51
C ASP A 31 -17.30 22.06 17.89
N ALA A 32 -17.74 20.92 18.37
CA ALA A 32 -19.14 20.70 18.75
C ALA A 32 -19.27 19.59 19.80
N PRO A 33 -18.77 19.79 21.02
CA PRO A 33 -18.86 18.81 22.09
C PRO A 33 -20.31 18.41 22.45
N GLU A 34 -21.26 19.27 22.18
CA GLU A 34 -22.70 19.07 22.45
C GLU A 34 -23.38 18.06 21.51
N LYS A 35 -22.85 17.81 20.32
CA LYS A 35 -23.48 16.94 19.31
C LYS A 35 -23.26 15.43 19.54
N THR A 36 -22.28 15.05 20.36
CA THR A 36 -22.00 13.62 20.65
C THR A 36 -22.68 13.10 21.93
N GLY A 37 -23.39 13.93 22.67
CA GLY A 37 -23.84 13.62 24.02
C GLY A 37 -22.71 13.54 25.04
N GLU A 38 -21.45 13.69 24.60
CA GLU A 38 -20.28 13.86 25.44
C GLU A 38 -20.07 15.35 25.66
N LYS A 39 -20.78 15.90 26.64
CA LYS A 39 -20.74 17.33 27.01
C LYS A 39 -19.37 17.82 27.49
N ASP A 40 -18.45 16.89 27.70
CA ASP A 40 -17.16 17.17 28.27
C ASP A 40 -16.10 16.92 27.20
N GLY A 41 -15.28 17.89 26.88
CA GLY A 41 -14.01 17.70 26.16
C GLY A 41 -13.17 16.58 26.78
N PRO A 42 -11.92 16.39 26.36
CA PRO A 42 -11.07 15.39 27.00
C PRO A 42 -11.16 15.60 28.50
N PRO A 43 -11.35 14.52 29.32
CA PRO A 43 -11.49 14.67 30.74
C PRO A 43 -10.33 15.50 31.28
N GLU A 44 -10.64 16.55 32.04
CA GLU A 44 -9.60 17.41 32.64
C GLU A 44 -8.61 16.59 33.48
N THR A 45 -9.06 15.43 33.97
CA THR A 45 -8.32 14.47 34.78
C THR A 45 -7.32 13.61 34.01
N ASP A 46 -7.47 13.47 32.67
CA ASP A 46 -6.54 12.67 31.88
C ASP A 46 -5.20 13.40 31.68
N ASP A 47 -4.09 12.70 31.86
CA ASP A 47 -2.75 13.25 31.65
C ASP A 47 -2.37 13.30 30.17
N PHE A 48 -2.93 12.39 29.35
CA PHE A 48 -2.73 12.31 27.91
C PHE A 48 -3.95 11.68 27.20
N LEU A 49 -3.99 11.78 25.88
CA LEU A 49 -5.06 11.24 25.03
C LEU A 49 -4.54 10.12 24.15
N VAL A 50 -5.41 9.14 23.84
CA VAL A 50 -5.13 8.05 22.88
C VAL A 50 -6.31 7.96 21.93
N GLU A 51 -6.12 8.43 20.67
CA GLU A 51 -7.23 8.65 19.74
C GLU A 51 -6.95 8.07 18.34
N ARG A 52 -7.99 7.54 17.71
CA ARG A 52 -7.97 7.09 16.30
C ARG A 52 -8.30 8.21 15.33
N ALA A 53 -9.14 9.12 15.73
CA ALA A 53 -9.65 10.19 14.90
C ALA A 53 -10.11 11.36 15.76
N ILE A 54 -10.07 12.54 15.18
CA ILE A 54 -10.58 13.77 15.80
C ILE A 54 -11.65 14.35 14.87
N HIS A 55 -12.74 14.83 15.43
CA HIS A 55 -13.76 15.55 14.70
C HIS A 55 -13.43 17.04 14.66
N ILE A 56 -13.27 17.59 13.46
CA ILE A 56 -13.00 19.00 13.22
C ILE A 56 -13.92 19.49 12.11
N ASP A 57 -14.58 20.65 12.31
CA ASP A 57 -15.46 21.29 11.33
C ASP A 57 -16.54 20.30 10.79
N GLY A 58 -17.08 19.47 11.68
CA GLY A 58 -18.11 18.48 11.32
C GLY A 58 -17.62 17.29 10.51
N LYS A 59 -16.31 17.14 10.32
CA LYS A 59 -15.68 16.02 9.60
C LYS A 59 -14.84 15.19 10.53
N ILE A 60 -14.83 13.88 10.32
CA ILE A 60 -13.91 12.97 10.98
C ILE A 60 -12.55 13.10 10.28
N GLN A 61 -11.55 13.55 11.02
CA GLN A 61 -10.16 13.55 10.60
C GLN A 61 -9.49 12.34 11.23
N GLY A 62 -9.26 11.30 10.44
CA GLY A 62 -8.54 10.12 10.90
C GLY A 62 -7.09 10.45 11.22
N MET A 63 -6.62 9.99 12.37
CA MET A 63 -5.20 10.08 12.76
C MET A 63 -4.45 8.79 12.34
N ARG A 64 -4.79 8.27 11.19
CA ARG A 64 -4.21 7.10 10.55
C ARG A 64 -3.84 7.43 9.12
N GLY A 65 -2.88 6.68 8.58
CA GLY A 65 -2.43 6.85 7.20
C GLY A 65 -3.52 6.78 6.15
N GLN A 66 -4.59 6.03 6.39
CA GLN A 66 -5.75 5.94 5.48
C GLN A 66 -6.32 7.31 5.07
N ALA A 67 -6.31 8.29 5.97
CA ALA A 67 -6.82 9.63 5.67
C ALA A 67 -5.96 10.39 4.65
N PHE A 68 -4.73 9.93 4.38
CA PHE A 68 -3.75 10.60 3.53
C PHE A 68 -3.32 9.78 2.31
N PHE A 69 -3.60 8.48 2.28
CA PHE A 69 -3.16 7.59 1.21
C PHE A 69 -4.14 7.50 0.03
N ASP A 70 -5.23 8.24 0.06
CA ASP A 70 -6.19 8.42 -1.03
C ASP A 70 -5.74 9.44 -2.09
N ARG A 71 -4.64 10.14 -1.85
CA ARG A 71 -4.03 11.16 -2.71
C ARG A 71 -2.65 10.75 -3.20
N GLU A 72 -2.07 11.51 -4.13
CA GLU A 72 -0.74 11.24 -4.66
C GLU A 72 0.29 11.03 -3.53
N PRO A 73 1.05 9.93 -3.56
CA PRO A 73 1.99 9.58 -2.50
C PRO A 73 3.06 10.65 -2.30
N ASN A 74 3.12 11.17 -1.08
CA ASN A 74 4.06 12.20 -0.66
C ASN A 74 4.55 11.92 0.78
N THR A 75 5.45 12.74 1.29
CA THR A 75 5.86 12.72 2.70
C THR A 75 5.75 14.10 3.34
N THR A 76 4.89 14.97 2.80
CA THR A 76 4.66 16.32 3.35
C THR A 76 3.49 16.38 4.32
N ASP A 77 2.60 15.39 4.26
CA ASP A 77 1.43 15.31 5.14
C ASP A 77 1.82 15.12 6.60
N ASP A 78 1.07 15.73 7.51
CA ASP A 78 1.19 15.60 8.97
C ASP A 78 -0.15 15.89 9.68
N PHE A 79 -0.19 15.70 10.98
CA PHE A 79 -1.33 16.00 11.85
C PHE A 79 -1.19 17.34 12.59
N CYS A 80 -0.19 18.16 12.29
CA CYS A 80 0.14 19.36 13.07
C CYS A 80 -1.05 20.31 13.25
N ALA A 81 -1.82 20.57 12.18
CA ALA A 81 -2.99 21.45 12.24
C ALA A 81 -4.10 20.93 13.16
N ILE A 82 -4.26 19.60 13.22
CA ILE A 82 -5.21 18.92 14.10
C ILE A 82 -4.73 19.00 15.55
N LEU A 83 -3.46 18.67 15.75
CA LEU A 83 -2.84 18.59 17.07
C LEU A 83 -2.71 19.97 17.75
N ALA A 84 -2.56 21.05 16.99
CA ALA A 84 -2.54 22.42 17.52
C ALA A 84 -3.81 22.81 18.30
N ARG A 85 -4.90 22.05 18.12
CA ARG A 85 -6.16 22.26 18.84
C ARG A 85 -6.27 21.46 20.14
N THR A 86 -5.28 20.66 20.47
CA THR A 86 -5.22 19.89 21.73
C THR A 86 -4.31 20.59 22.72
N ASN A 87 -4.65 20.55 23.98
CA ASN A 87 -3.84 21.08 25.08
C ASN A 87 -3.16 19.96 25.90
N LYS A 88 -3.26 18.71 25.44
CA LYS A 88 -2.68 17.55 26.09
C LYS A 88 -1.84 16.74 25.12
N PRO A 89 -0.82 16.02 25.60
CA PRO A 89 -0.11 15.05 24.79
C PRO A 89 -1.08 14.05 24.18
N LEU A 90 -0.94 13.75 22.88
CA LEU A 90 -1.81 12.83 22.16
C LEU A 90 -0.98 11.75 21.49
N LEU A 91 -1.42 10.50 21.64
CA LEU A 91 -0.89 9.35 20.92
C LEU A 91 -1.92 8.91 19.87
N THR A 92 -1.47 8.57 18.66
CA THR A 92 -2.36 7.92 17.71
C THR A 92 -2.60 6.48 18.14
N HIS A 93 -3.84 6.00 17.99
CA HIS A 93 -4.25 4.67 18.40
C HIS A 93 -4.44 3.76 17.20
N GLU A 94 -3.91 2.53 17.27
CA GLU A 94 -4.09 1.47 16.27
C GLU A 94 -3.69 1.88 14.85
N ILE A 95 -2.52 2.50 14.67
CA ILE A 95 -2.01 2.76 13.32
C ILE A 95 -1.53 1.46 12.66
N GLY A 96 -1.47 1.45 11.33
CA GLY A 96 -1.22 0.27 10.53
C GLY A 96 -2.51 -0.42 10.13
N GLN A 97 -2.71 -1.67 10.51
CA GLN A 97 -3.89 -2.48 10.15
C GLN A 97 -3.95 -2.80 8.64
N TRP A 98 -2.81 -2.82 7.97
CA TRP A 98 -2.70 -3.22 6.58
C TRP A 98 -2.63 -4.74 6.48
N ASN A 99 -3.61 -5.32 5.80
CA ASN A 99 -3.74 -6.77 5.76
C ASN A 99 -2.64 -7.43 4.93
N VAL A 100 -2.05 -8.49 5.49
CA VAL A 100 -1.10 -9.39 4.84
C VAL A 100 -1.84 -10.66 4.46
N PHE A 101 -1.61 -11.20 3.26
CA PHE A 101 -2.22 -12.48 2.88
C PHE A 101 -1.79 -13.58 3.87
N PRO A 102 -2.73 -14.42 4.36
CA PRO A 102 -2.46 -15.38 5.42
C PRO A 102 -1.28 -16.31 5.15
N ASN A 103 -0.41 -16.49 6.14
CA ASN A 103 0.70 -17.43 6.05
C ASN A 103 0.24 -18.85 6.38
N LEU A 104 -0.05 -19.64 5.36
CA LEU A 104 -0.53 -21.02 5.54
C LEU A 104 0.50 -21.97 6.19
N ALA A 105 1.78 -21.60 6.26
CA ALA A 105 2.80 -22.34 7.00
C ALA A 105 2.56 -22.32 8.52
N GLU A 106 1.66 -21.50 9.00
CA GLU A 106 1.25 -21.44 10.40
C GLU A 106 0.35 -22.63 10.82
N ILE A 107 -0.42 -23.20 9.88
CA ILE A 107 -1.37 -24.29 10.16
C ILE A 107 -0.79 -25.44 11.03
N PRO A 108 0.38 -26.02 10.74
CA PRO A 108 0.92 -27.13 11.53
C PRO A 108 1.38 -26.73 12.94
N LYS A 109 1.44 -25.44 13.28
CA LYS A 109 1.82 -24.97 14.61
C LYS A 109 0.68 -25.13 15.61
N TYR A 110 -0.57 -25.20 15.17
CA TYR A 110 -1.75 -25.41 16.01
C TYR A 110 -1.83 -26.88 16.45
N LYS A 111 -1.25 -27.19 17.60
CA LYS A 111 -1.18 -28.56 18.18
C LYS A 111 -2.04 -28.73 19.43
N GLY A 112 -2.71 -27.67 19.86
CA GLY A 112 -3.54 -27.63 21.05
C GLY A 112 -5.04 -27.78 20.76
N VAL A 113 -5.85 -27.18 21.60
CA VAL A 113 -7.32 -27.20 21.47
C VAL A 113 -7.85 -26.27 20.38
N LEU A 114 -7.10 -25.24 20.02
CA LEU A 114 -7.45 -24.33 18.93
C LEU A 114 -7.09 -24.97 17.58
N ARG A 115 -8.05 -24.98 16.67
CA ARG A 115 -7.86 -25.40 15.29
C ARG A 115 -7.93 -24.17 14.37
N PRO A 116 -6.98 -24.00 13.44
CA PRO A 116 -6.96 -22.84 12.54
C PRO A 116 -7.95 -23.01 11.37
N ILE A 117 -9.23 -23.13 11.66
CA ILE A 117 -10.28 -23.42 10.67
C ILE A 117 -10.35 -22.36 9.56
N ASN A 118 -10.06 -21.09 9.86
CA ASN A 118 -9.94 -20.01 8.91
C ASN A 118 -8.79 -20.25 7.91
N LEU A 119 -7.59 -20.60 8.38
CA LEU A 119 -6.43 -20.88 7.52
C LEU A 119 -6.63 -22.15 6.70
N GLU A 120 -7.25 -23.19 7.28
CA GLU A 120 -7.60 -24.43 6.58
C GLU A 120 -8.60 -24.15 5.45
N ALA A 121 -9.64 -23.35 5.71
CA ALA A 121 -10.63 -22.98 4.71
C ALA A 121 -10.00 -22.17 3.56
N ILE A 122 -9.12 -21.20 3.85
CA ILE A 122 -8.38 -20.43 2.85
C ILE A 122 -7.49 -21.34 2.01
N ARG A 123 -6.77 -22.28 2.65
CA ARG A 123 -5.94 -23.27 1.95
C ARG A 123 -6.76 -24.11 0.96
N ASP A 124 -7.91 -24.60 1.42
CA ASP A 124 -8.74 -25.49 0.63
C ASP A 124 -9.41 -24.75 -0.54
N ASP A 125 -9.78 -23.48 -0.34
CA ASP A 125 -10.30 -22.62 -1.37
C ASP A 125 -9.22 -22.27 -2.42
N LEU A 126 -8.02 -21.90 -2.00
CA LEU A 126 -6.87 -21.71 -2.91
C LEU A 126 -6.56 -22.97 -3.71
N LYS A 127 -6.66 -24.17 -3.10
CA LYS A 127 -6.48 -25.43 -3.80
C LYS A 127 -7.54 -25.63 -4.86
N LYS A 128 -8.81 -25.36 -4.56
CA LYS A 128 -9.94 -25.43 -5.49
C LYS A 128 -9.71 -24.52 -6.70
N ASN A 129 -9.20 -23.30 -6.47
CA ASN A 129 -8.97 -22.30 -7.50
C ASN A 129 -7.60 -22.42 -8.20
N GLY A 130 -6.81 -23.47 -7.87
CA GLY A 130 -5.50 -23.69 -8.49
C GLY A 130 -4.41 -22.69 -8.10
N LEU A 131 -4.60 -21.96 -7.01
CA LEU A 131 -3.72 -20.87 -6.56
C LEU A 131 -2.84 -21.25 -5.35
N LEU A 132 -3.02 -22.43 -4.76
CA LEU A 132 -2.33 -22.82 -3.52
C LEU A 132 -0.80 -22.70 -3.61
N SER A 133 -0.21 -23.03 -4.74
CA SER A 133 1.24 -22.91 -4.95
C SER A 133 1.75 -21.46 -4.94
N GLN A 134 0.86 -20.48 -5.10
CA GLN A 134 1.19 -19.05 -5.07
C GLN A 134 0.99 -18.41 -3.69
N ALA A 135 0.40 -19.12 -2.73
CA ALA A 135 0.11 -18.58 -1.40
C ALA A 135 1.34 -17.95 -0.70
N PRO A 136 2.54 -18.59 -0.71
CA PRO A 136 3.73 -17.95 -0.15
C PRO A 136 4.12 -16.64 -0.86
N ASP A 137 3.93 -16.57 -2.18
CA ASP A 137 4.19 -15.34 -2.96
C ASP A 137 3.19 -14.24 -2.60
N PHE A 138 1.91 -14.60 -2.38
CA PHE A 138 0.88 -13.65 -1.94
C PHE A 138 1.20 -13.08 -0.55
N THR A 139 1.57 -13.95 0.41
CA THR A 139 1.99 -13.51 1.75
C THR A 139 3.18 -12.56 1.66
N ARG A 140 4.21 -12.93 0.89
CA ARG A 140 5.43 -12.13 0.72
C ARG A 140 5.14 -10.78 0.06
N ALA A 141 4.40 -10.76 -1.05
CA ALA A 141 4.15 -9.53 -1.81
C ALA A 141 3.23 -8.56 -1.06
N SER A 142 2.11 -9.05 -0.49
CA SER A 142 1.22 -8.21 0.32
C SER A 142 1.89 -7.71 1.60
N GLY A 143 2.71 -8.56 2.24
CA GLY A 143 3.40 -8.20 3.47
C GLY A 143 4.51 -7.17 3.26
N LYS A 144 5.28 -7.24 2.17
CA LYS A 144 6.25 -6.19 1.82
C LYS A 144 5.57 -4.84 1.58
N PHE A 145 4.43 -4.86 0.90
CA PHE A 145 3.65 -3.64 0.70
C PHE A 145 3.07 -3.11 2.02
N ALA A 146 2.53 -3.97 2.87
CA ALA A 146 2.08 -3.58 4.21
C ALA A 146 3.22 -2.93 5.03
N ALA A 147 4.45 -3.45 4.95
CA ALA A 147 5.61 -2.89 5.63
C ALA A 147 5.93 -1.46 5.16
N GLU A 148 5.82 -1.17 3.86
CA GLU A 148 5.97 0.19 3.32
C GLU A 148 4.89 1.15 3.82
N LEU A 149 3.66 0.67 3.92
CA LEU A 149 2.54 1.46 4.45
C LEU A 149 2.71 1.73 5.95
N TYR A 150 3.14 0.74 6.75
CA TYR A 150 3.48 0.92 8.16
C TYR A 150 4.59 1.95 8.35
N LYS A 151 5.66 1.86 7.53
CA LYS A 151 6.74 2.84 7.52
C LYS A 151 6.22 4.25 7.28
N GLN A 152 5.41 4.43 6.23
CA GLN A 152 4.85 5.74 5.88
C GLN A 152 3.96 6.29 6.99
N GLU A 153 3.20 5.45 7.66
CA GLU A 153 2.28 5.85 8.72
C GLU A 153 3.02 6.21 10.02
N ILE A 154 4.06 5.45 10.38
CA ILE A 154 4.96 5.79 11.48
C ILE A 154 5.65 7.14 11.21
N GLU A 155 6.18 7.34 10.01
CA GLU A 155 6.82 8.61 9.64
C GLU A 155 5.83 9.78 9.65
N LEU A 156 4.56 9.55 9.24
CA LEU A 156 3.50 10.55 9.34
C LEU A 156 3.28 10.98 10.81
N ALA A 157 3.25 10.02 11.73
CA ALA A 157 3.17 10.31 13.17
C ALA A 157 4.40 11.08 13.66
N LEU A 158 5.61 10.67 13.28
CA LEU A 158 6.85 11.31 13.67
C LEU A 158 7.04 12.72 13.08
N ARG A 159 6.41 13.04 11.95
CA ARG A 159 6.36 14.40 11.37
C ARG A 159 5.30 15.31 11.99
N SER A 160 4.55 14.82 12.95
CA SER A 160 3.37 15.50 13.50
C SER A 160 3.65 16.04 14.90
N HIS A 161 4.12 17.27 14.98
CA HIS A 161 4.29 17.95 16.27
C HIS A 161 2.94 18.59 16.71
N PRO A 162 2.48 18.48 17.95
CA PRO A 162 3.11 17.89 19.13
C PRO A 162 2.63 16.46 19.47
N LEU A 163 2.58 15.56 18.49
CA LEU A 163 2.23 14.18 18.77
C LEU A 163 3.21 13.54 19.75
N ALA A 164 2.70 12.89 20.78
CA ALA A 164 3.50 12.30 21.85
C ALA A 164 3.94 10.86 21.53
N GLY A 165 3.34 10.21 20.55
CA GLY A 165 3.68 8.86 20.17
C GLY A 165 2.60 8.18 19.33
N TYR A 166 2.80 6.89 19.07
CA TYR A 166 1.88 6.06 18.29
C TYR A 166 1.78 4.65 18.88
N GLN A 167 0.69 3.97 18.59
CA GLN A 167 0.46 2.57 18.92
C GLN A 167 0.13 1.80 17.66
N LEU A 168 0.86 0.71 17.40
CA LEU A 168 0.60 -0.16 16.26
C LEU A 168 -0.52 -1.17 16.57
N LEU A 169 -1.34 -1.49 15.59
CA LEU A 169 -2.18 -2.66 15.58
C LEU A 169 -1.98 -3.40 14.23
N ASP A 170 -1.18 -4.44 14.20
CA ASP A 170 -0.46 -5.07 15.30
C ASP A 170 0.94 -5.48 14.85
N LEU A 171 1.81 -5.86 15.80
CA LEU A 171 3.10 -6.47 15.47
C LEU A 171 2.94 -7.94 15.07
N HIS A 172 1.98 -8.65 15.67
CA HIS A 172 1.67 -10.06 15.39
C HIS A 172 0.18 -10.26 15.12
N ASP A 173 -0.18 -11.34 14.45
CA ASP A 173 -1.57 -11.73 14.29
C ASP A 173 -2.16 -12.18 15.62
N TYR A 174 -3.41 -11.84 15.84
CA TYR A 174 -4.14 -12.22 17.03
C TYR A 174 -5.18 -13.31 16.70
N PRO A 175 -5.09 -14.51 17.30
CA PRO A 175 -6.00 -15.62 16.96
C PRO A 175 -7.48 -15.31 17.19
N GLY A 176 -7.80 -14.40 18.14
CA GLY A 176 -9.16 -13.94 18.40
C GLY A 176 -9.74 -13.05 17.30
N GLN A 177 -8.93 -12.59 16.36
CA GLN A 177 -9.30 -11.82 15.17
C GLN A 177 -8.90 -12.57 13.90
N GLY A 178 -9.36 -13.79 13.74
CA GLY A 178 -8.89 -14.76 12.75
C GLY A 178 -9.04 -14.38 11.26
N THR A 179 -9.52 -13.18 10.96
CA THR A 179 -9.58 -12.61 9.60
C THR A 179 -8.86 -11.27 9.48
N ALA A 180 -8.15 -10.84 10.54
CA ALA A 180 -7.34 -9.62 10.56
C ALA A 180 -5.85 -10.00 10.65
N HIS A 181 -5.25 -10.33 9.49
CA HIS A 181 -3.86 -10.75 9.39
C HIS A 181 -2.94 -9.55 9.16
N VAL A 182 -2.86 -8.64 10.12
CA VAL A 182 -2.16 -7.36 9.98
C VAL A 182 -0.73 -7.36 10.54
N GLY A 183 -0.33 -8.41 11.26
CA GLY A 183 0.97 -8.53 11.89
C GLY A 183 2.11 -8.89 10.92
N PHE A 184 3.33 -8.51 11.27
CA PHE A 184 4.56 -8.99 10.63
C PHE A 184 5.00 -10.35 11.17
N LEU A 185 4.53 -10.67 12.37
CA LEU A 185 4.69 -11.96 13.03
C LEU A 185 3.35 -12.71 12.97
N ASP A 186 3.42 -14.02 12.97
CA ASP A 186 2.23 -14.86 13.07
C ASP A 186 1.70 -14.95 14.52
N SER A 187 0.62 -15.68 14.73
CA SER A 187 0.01 -15.85 16.05
C SER A 187 0.91 -16.54 17.08
N PHE A 188 2.04 -17.10 16.65
CA PHE A 188 3.05 -17.75 17.50
C PHE A 188 4.30 -16.89 17.67
N TRP A 189 4.27 -15.63 17.25
CA TRP A 189 5.39 -14.68 17.29
C TRP A 189 6.56 -15.04 16.36
N ASP A 190 6.36 -15.96 15.42
CA ASP A 190 7.34 -16.24 14.38
C ASP A 190 7.21 -15.24 13.21
N SER A 191 8.35 -14.86 12.65
CA SER A 191 8.36 -13.93 11.52
C SER A 191 7.68 -14.53 10.29
N LYS A 192 6.79 -13.75 9.65
CA LYS A 192 6.25 -14.09 8.32
C LYS A 192 7.25 -13.83 7.19
N GLY A 193 8.44 -13.29 7.48
CA GLY A 193 9.47 -12.96 6.48
C GLY A 193 9.12 -11.78 5.57
N VAL A 194 8.20 -10.92 6.00
CA VAL A 194 7.65 -9.81 5.19
C VAL A 194 8.27 -8.45 5.50
N ALA A 195 8.84 -8.29 6.68
CA ALA A 195 9.53 -7.07 7.10
C ALA A 195 10.98 -7.40 7.52
N ASP A 196 11.92 -6.53 7.15
CA ASP A 196 13.29 -6.59 7.66
C ASP A 196 13.35 -5.85 9.01
N PRO A 197 13.72 -6.54 10.11
CA PRO A 197 13.84 -5.90 11.43
C PRO A 197 14.84 -4.72 11.45
N ALA A 198 15.88 -4.74 10.62
CA ALA A 198 16.85 -3.64 10.54
C ALA A 198 16.21 -2.41 9.87
N ALA A 199 15.50 -2.59 8.75
CA ALA A 199 14.78 -1.52 8.09
C ALA A 199 13.64 -0.96 8.99
N PHE A 200 12.95 -1.83 9.74
CA PHE A 200 11.93 -1.37 10.68
C PHE A 200 12.51 -0.50 11.80
N ARG A 201 13.70 -0.83 12.31
CA ARG A 201 14.40 0.01 13.30
C ARG A 201 14.81 1.38 12.76
N GLU A 202 14.98 1.55 11.45
CA GLU A 202 15.27 2.87 10.85
C GLU A 202 14.15 3.89 11.13
N VAL A 203 12.91 3.43 11.25
CA VAL A 203 11.73 4.30 11.50
C VAL A 203 11.16 4.18 12.92
N ALA A 204 11.43 3.10 13.64
CA ALA A 204 11.00 2.88 15.00
C ALA A 204 12.14 3.08 16.02
N GLY A 205 13.24 3.69 15.62
CA GLY A 205 14.39 4.00 16.48
C GLY A 205 14.17 5.27 17.32
N PRO A 206 15.04 5.52 18.29
CA PRO A 206 14.91 6.70 19.17
C PRO A 206 15.22 8.02 18.46
N VAL A 207 16.00 8.01 17.38
CA VAL A 207 16.30 9.16 16.53
C VAL A 207 16.03 8.78 15.08
N VAL A 208 15.12 9.48 14.43
CA VAL A 208 14.69 9.16 13.08
C VAL A 208 14.87 10.36 12.16
N PRO A 209 15.75 10.25 11.13
CA PRO A 209 15.79 11.20 10.03
C PRO A 209 14.52 11.09 9.20
N LEU A 210 13.95 12.22 8.79
CA LEU A 210 12.71 12.31 8.02
C LEU A 210 12.91 13.25 6.84
N VAL A 211 12.11 13.04 5.78
CA VAL A 211 12.07 13.95 4.63
C VAL A 211 10.63 14.38 4.33
N ARG A 212 10.49 15.60 3.84
CA ARG A 212 9.25 16.11 3.24
C ARG A 212 9.44 16.23 1.74
N MET A 213 8.91 15.26 1.00
CA MET A 213 8.91 15.20 -0.46
C MET A 213 7.48 15.40 -0.98
N PRO A 214 7.24 16.28 -1.95
CA PRO A 214 5.89 16.54 -2.45
C PRO A 214 5.31 15.38 -3.27
N LYS A 215 6.15 14.51 -3.82
CA LYS A 215 5.74 13.34 -4.63
C LYS A 215 6.83 12.26 -4.64
N ARG A 216 6.48 11.09 -5.16
CA ARG A 216 7.40 9.94 -5.31
C ARG A 216 7.84 9.71 -6.76
N VAL A 217 7.13 10.25 -7.74
CA VAL A 217 7.40 10.07 -9.17
C VAL A 217 7.85 11.37 -9.79
N TYR A 218 8.96 11.33 -10.51
CA TYR A 218 9.57 12.47 -11.18
C TYR A 218 9.86 12.16 -12.65
N THR A 219 9.86 13.20 -13.47
CA THR A 219 10.45 13.11 -14.80
C THR A 219 11.89 13.63 -14.75
N SER A 220 12.75 13.13 -15.65
CA SER A 220 14.19 13.49 -15.60
C SER A 220 14.49 14.95 -15.95
N ASN A 221 13.51 15.73 -16.43
CA ASN A 221 13.66 17.17 -16.63
C ASN A 221 13.29 18.00 -15.38
N GLU A 222 12.95 17.35 -14.27
CA GLU A 222 12.64 18.01 -13.01
C GLU A 222 13.84 18.05 -12.07
N THR A 223 13.71 18.84 -11.02
CA THR A 223 14.61 18.85 -9.87
C THR A 223 13.91 18.14 -8.71
N PHE A 224 14.55 17.11 -8.15
CA PHE A 224 14.13 16.55 -6.88
C PHE A 224 14.37 17.56 -5.77
N ALA A 225 13.39 17.79 -4.92
CA ALA A 225 13.51 18.65 -3.75
C ALA A 225 12.90 17.99 -2.52
N ALA A 226 13.61 18.07 -1.38
CA ALA A 226 13.13 17.56 -0.12
C ALA A 226 13.64 18.41 1.06
N LYS A 227 12.79 18.67 2.05
CA LYS A 227 13.20 19.21 3.35
C LYS A 227 13.53 18.08 4.27
N VAL A 228 14.61 18.22 5.03
CA VAL A 228 15.07 17.24 6.01
C VAL A 228 14.76 17.71 7.40
N GLU A 229 14.22 16.82 8.22
CA GLU A 229 13.93 17.06 9.62
C GLU A 229 14.23 15.82 10.46
N PHE A 230 14.27 15.96 11.78
CA PHE A 230 14.47 14.86 12.70
C PHE A 230 13.36 14.77 13.73
N ALA A 231 13.03 13.53 14.11
CA ALA A 231 12.35 13.21 15.35
C ALA A 231 13.38 12.62 16.33
N ASN A 232 13.47 13.19 17.53
CA ASN A 232 14.38 12.74 18.59
C ASN A 232 13.59 12.37 19.84
N PHE A 233 13.32 11.10 20.02
CA PHE A 233 12.71 10.53 21.22
C PHE A 233 13.71 9.72 22.05
N SER A 234 15.00 10.06 21.93
CA SER A 234 16.06 9.51 22.78
C SER A 234 16.04 10.15 24.18
N GLN A 235 17.02 9.81 25.02
CA GLN A 235 17.08 10.29 26.40
C GLN A 235 17.55 11.74 26.52
N GLN A 236 18.20 12.31 25.51
CA GLN A 236 18.79 13.64 25.57
C GLN A 236 18.84 14.34 24.19
N PRO A 237 18.93 15.67 24.19
CA PRO A 237 19.21 16.42 22.97
C PRO A 237 20.55 16.01 22.34
N LEU A 238 20.66 16.12 21.03
CA LEU A 238 21.89 15.85 20.29
C LEU A 238 22.46 17.18 19.75
N ALA A 239 23.76 17.40 19.95
CA ALA A 239 24.45 18.61 19.51
C ALA A 239 25.25 18.36 18.23
N ALA A 240 25.25 19.37 17.32
CA ALA A 240 26.08 19.43 16.12
C ALA A 240 26.01 18.18 15.25
N VAL A 241 24.79 17.67 14.99
CA VAL A 241 24.58 16.48 14.18
C VAL A 241 24.80 16.79 12.72
N SER A 242 25.79 16.15 12.10
CA SER A 242 26.04 16.19 10.66
C SER A 242 25.22 15.11 9.97
N THR A 243 24.58 15.45 8.86
CA THR A 243 23.77 14.52 8.06
C THR A 243 24.35 14.37 6.66
N LYS A 244 24.75 13.15 6.30
CA LYS A 244 25.09 12.79 4.93
C LYS A 244 23.82 12.31 4.21
N TRP A 245 23.67 12.68 2.92
CA TRP A 245 22.63 12.13 2.06
C TRP A 245 23.22 11.58 0.77
N GLU A 246 22.60 10.53 0.25
CA GLU A 246 22.94 9.90 -1.02
C GLU A 246 21.66 9.57 -1.79
N LEU A 247 21.64 9.85 -3.09
CA LEU A 247 20.63 9.37 -4.04
C LEU A 247 21.30 8.35 -4.97
N ARG A 248 20.88 7.08 -4.90
CA ARG A 248 21.44 5.98 -5.69
C ARG A 248 20.39 5.27 -6.51
N SER A 249 20.75 4.90 -7.73
CA SER A 249 20.01 3.96 -8.56
C SER A 249 20.75 2.61 -8.64
N PRO A 250 20.16 1.56 -9.24
CA PRO A 250 20.89 0.31 -9.54
C PRO A 250 22.14 0.51 -10.40
N GLU A 251 22.17 1.55 -11.24
CA GLU A 251 23.30 1.88 -12.09
C GLU A 251 24.43 2.61 -11.35
N GLY A 252 24.15 3.13 -10.15
CA GLY A 252 25.16 3.81 -9.33
C GLY A 252 24.67 5.07 -8.61
N LEU A 253 25.63 5.86 -8.16
CA LEU A 253 25.39 7.12 -7.47
C LEU A 253 24.89 8.18 -8.47
N ILE A 254 23.73 8.79 -8.14
CA ILE A 254 23.20 9.94 -8.89
C ILE A 254 23.74 11.24 -8.30
N ALA A 255 23.65 11.39 -6.97
CA ALA A 255 24.15 12.56 -6.25
C ALA A 255 24.36 12.22 -4.77
N GLU A 256 25.25 12.96 -4.11
CA GLU A 256 25.46 12.91 -2.66
C GLU A 256 25.85 14.29 -2.12
N GLY A 257 25.71 14.45 -0.82
CA GLY A 257 26.14 15.68 -0.14
C GLY A 257 25.99 15.58 1.37
N ASN A 258 26.32 16.69 2.03
CA ASN A 258 26.18 16.84 3.46
C ASN A 258 25.30 18.06 3.76
N LEU A 259 24.48 17.96 4.79
CA LEU A 259 23.77 19.10 5.35
C LEU A 259 24.63 19.76 6.43
N PRO A 260 24.42 21.06 6.71
CA PRO A 260 25.03 21.72 7.85
C PRO A 260 24.74 20.97 9.15
N ALA A 261 25.70 20.98 10.07
CA ALA A 261 25.49 20.41 11.39
C ALA A 261 24.45 21.25 12.16
N VAL A 262 23.50 20.56 12.79
CA VAL A 262 22.40 21.19 13.56
C VAL A 262 22.25 20.51 14.91
N ASP A 263 21.74 21.26 15.88
CA ASP A 263 21.29 20.69 17.15
C ASP A 263 19.89 20.09 16.97
N ILE A 264 19.67 18.92 17.57
CA ILE A 264 18.40 18.19 17.51
C ILE A 264 17.86 18.06 18.94
N PRO A 265 16.97 18.96 19.38
CA PRO A 265 16.27 18.85 20.65
C PRO A 265 15.44 17.57 20.75
N LEU A 266 14.89 17.29 21.94
CA LEU A 266 13.89 16.23 22.10
C LEU A 266 12.57 16.62 21.42
N GLY A 267 11.88 15.62 20.85
CA GLY A 267 10.58 15.77 20.17
C GLY A 267 10.66 15.61 18.66
N ALA A 268 9.62 16.04 17.99
CA ALA A 268 9.43 15.90 16.55
C ALA A 268 9.73 17.19 15.77
N CYS A 269 9.88 17.07 14.45
CA CYS A 269 9.93 18.18 13.49
C CYS A 269 11.09 19.16 13.64
N HIS A 270 12.30 18.66 13.95
CA HIS A 270 13.50 19.52 14.02
C HIS A 270 14.13 19.69 12.64
N PRO A 271 14.07 20.88 12.00
CA PRO A 271 14.62 21.11 10.67
C PRO A 271 16.13 20.89 10.63
N ALA A 272 16.62 20.26 9.56
CA ALA A 272 18.04 19.98 9.35
C ALA A 272 18.59 20.49 8.01
N GLY A 273 17.73 20.99 7.12
CA GLY A 273 18.13 21.57 5.84
C GLY A 273 17.29 21.09 4.67
N GLU A 274 17.77 21.36 3.46
CA GLU A 274 17.08 21.03 2.20
C GLU A 274 18.05 20.32 1.24
N ILE A 275 17.49 19.42 0.43
CA ILE A 275 18.19 18.71 -0.64
C ILE A 275 17.55 19.12 -1.95
N GLN A 276 18.35 19.48 -2.94
CA GLN A 276 17.92 19.75 -4.29
C GLN A 276 18.87 19.05 -5.28
N ILE A 277 18.31 18.23 -6.17
CA ILE A 277 19.07 17.40 -7.11
C ILE A 277 18.45 17.53 -8.51
N PRO A 278 19.14 18.17 -9.48
CA PRO A 278 18.71 18.10 -10.87
C PRO A 278 18.73 16.65 -11.38
N LEU A 279 17.63 16.19 -11.97
CA LEU A 279 17.51 14.80 -12.43
C LEU A 279 17.88 14.61 -13.91
N SER A 280 18.35 15.65 -14.59
CA SER A 280 18.65 15.65 -16.03
C SER A 280 19.71 14.61 -16.46
N GLY A 281 20.54 14.15 -15.53
CA GLY A 281 21.49 13.07 -15.77
C GLY A 281 20.87 11.67 -15.88
N VAL A 282 19.60 11.50 -15.48
CA VAL A 282 18.92 10.22 -15.52
C VAL A 282 18.25 10.04 -16.88
N THR A 283 18.82 9.22 -17.73
CA THR A 283 18.37 9.03 -19.12
C THR A 283 17.48 7.81 -19.33
N LYS A 284 17.42 6.91 -18.36
CA LYS A 284 16.60 5.69 -18.40
C LYS A 284 15.63 5.64 -17.24
N PRO A 285 14.45 5.01 -17.42
CA PRO A 285 13.54 4.78 -16.31
C PRO A 285 14.26 4.03 -15.19
N THR A 286 14.22 4.56 -13.98
CA THR A 286 14.90 3.94 -12.83
C THR A 286 14.14 4.18 -11.54
N VAL A 287 14.36 3.30 -10.56
CA VAL A 287 14.07 3.57 -9.16
C VAL A 287 15.35 4.04 -8.48
N ALA A 288 15.29 5.15 -7.77
CA ALA A 288 16.41 5.67 -6.99
C ALA A 288 16.05 5.70 -5.50
N THR A 289 17.01 5.40 -4.64
CA THR A 289 16.85 5.43 -3.19
C THR A 289 17.60 6.63 -2.62
N LEU A 290 16.86 7.53 -1.99
CA LEU A 290 17.44 8.58 -1.14
C LEU A 290 17.72 7.96 0.24
N THR A 291 18.93 8.09 0.72
CA THR A 291 19.34 7.65 2.06
C THR A 291 19.88 8.83 2.85
N LEU A 292 19.40 9.00 4.08
CA LEU A 292 19.97 9.92 5.06
C LEU A 292 20.71 9.13 6.13
N THR A 293 21.88 9.61 6.54
CA THR A 293 22.69 9.03 7.63
C THR A 293 23.17 10.13 8.55
N ALA A 294 22.89 10.01 9.84
CA ALA A 294 23.27 10.94 10.90
C ALA A 294 23.76 10.16 12.12
N GLY A 295 25.07 9.93 12.22
CA GLY A 295 25.64 9.01 13.21
C GLY A 295 25.12 7.59 13.04
N ALA A 296 24.47 7.05 14.06
CA ALA A 296 23.83 5.73 14.03
C ALA A 296 22.40 5.76 13.43
N ALA A 297 21.80 6.93 13.31
CA ALA A 297 20.47 7.07 12.75
C ALA A 297 20.53 7.06 11.22
N LYS A 298 19.63 6.30 10.60
CA LYS A 298 19.53 6.15 9.15
C LYS A 298 18.07 5.99 8.76
N ASN A 299 17.71 6.51 7.59
CA ASN A 299 16.42 6.25 6.95
C ASN A 299 16.53 6.40 5.43
N SER A 300 15.60 5.79 4.68
CA SER A 300 15.67 5.78 3.23
C SER A 300 14.29 5.80 2.55
N TRP A 301 14.23 6.36 1.33
CA TRP A 301 12.98 6.47 0.56
C TRP A 301 13.25 6.22 -0.91
N ARG A 302 12.36 5.50 -1.58
CA ARG A 302 12.38 5.30 -3.01
C ARG A 302 11.63 6.40 -3.75
N ILE A 303 12.20 6.82 -4.87
CA ILE A 303 11.58 7.68 -5.88
C ILE A 303 11.75 7.03 -7.26
N TRP A 304 10.81 7.29 -8.15
CA TRP A 304 10.85 6.81 -9.54
C TRP A 304 11.15 7.97 -10.46
N ILE A 305 12.12 7.79 -11.35
CA ILE A 305 12.53 8.80 -12.30
C ILE A 305 12.36 8.21 -13.69
N VAL A 306 11.56 8.87 -14.53
CA VAL A 306 11.28 8.41 -15.89
C VAL A 306 11.52 9.55 -16.88
N PRO A 307 11.86 9.26 -18.16
CA PRO A 307 11.97 10.30 -19.17
C PRO A 307 10.64 11.08 -19.36
N PRO A 308 10.69 12.39 -19.67
CA PRO A 308 9.49 13.22 -19.81
C PRO A 308 8.62 12.81 -21.01
N ALA A 309 9.22 12.26 -22.05
CA ALA A 309 8.53 11.67 -23.20
C ALA A 309 9.24 10.38 -23.59
N ALA A 310 8.51 9.27 -23.59
CA ALA A 310 9.00 8.04 -24.21
C ALA A 310 8.66 8.08 -25.70
N THR A 311 9.66 8.22 -26.55
CA THR A 311 9.48 7.94 -27.99
C THR A 311 9.23 6.45 -28.15
N ILE A 312 7.99 6.07 -28.43
CA ILE A 312 7.61 4.68 -28.61
C ILE A 312 7.74 4.36 -30.09
N ASP A 313 8.72 3.56 -30.47
CA ASP A 313 8.68 2.89 -31.77
C ASP A 313 7.66 1.74 -31.69
N ALA A 314 6.42 2.06 -32.05
CA ALA A 314 5.31 1.11 -32.03
C ALA A 314 5.23 0.27 -33.32
N LYS A 315 6.31 0.26 -34.16
CA LYS A 315 6.32 -0.49 -35.43
C LYS A 315 5.87 -1.93 -35.22
N GLY A 316 4.80 -2.30 -35.91
CA GLY A 316 4.24 -3.66 -35.88
C GLY A 316 3.44 -4.03 -34.62
N VAL A 317 3.12 -3.06 -33.76
CA VAL A 317 2.22 -3.27 -32.60
C VAL A 317 0.95 -2.46 -32.78
N PHE A 318 -0.18 -3.12 -32.68
CA PHE A 318 -1.50 -2.49 -32.72
C PHE A 318 -2.02 -2.28 -31.30
N VAL A 319 -2.23 -1.03 -30.90
CA VAL A 319 -2.76 -0.66 -29.58
C VAL A 319 -4.20 -0.23 -29.76
N THR A 320 -5.14 -0.88 -29.06
CA THR A 320 -6.56 -0.57 -29.19
C THR A 320 -7.36 -0.88 -27.92
N PRO A 321 -8.36 -0.07 -27.57
CA PRO A 321 -9.36 -0.40 -26.56
C PRO A 321 -10.54 -1.20 -27.13
N SER A 322 -10.58 -1.45 -28.44
CA SER A 322 -11.66 -2.14 -29.15
C SER A 322 -11.38 -3.63 -29.27
N LEU A 323 -12.18 -4.47 -28.61
CA LEU A 323 -12.07 -5.93 -28.73
C LEU A 323 -12.22 -6.41 -30.19
N ARG A 324 -13.15 -5.82 -30.95
CA ARG A 324 -13.38 -6.16 -32.36
C ARG A 324 -12.12 -5.93 -33.20
N GLU A 325 -11.48 -4.79 -33.01
CA GLU A 325 -10.26 -4.46 -33.75
C GLU A 325 -9.08 -5.32 -33.32
N ALA A 326 -8.96 -5.58 -32.00
CA ALA A 326 -7.95 -6.49 -31.44
C ALA A 326 -8.08 -7.89 -32.10
N LYS A 327 -9.28 -8.46 -32.13
CA LYS A 327 -9.55 -9.77 -32.76
C LYS A 327 -9.22 -9.76 -34.24
N ALA A 328 -9.59 -8.71 -34.99
CA ALA A 328 -9.28 -8.59 -36.42
C ALA A 328 -7.77 -8.53 -36.71
N ALA A 329 -7.00 -7.86 -35.84
CA ALA A 329 -5.54 -7.81 -35.96
C ALA A 329 -4.89 -9.16 -35.57
N LEU A 330 -5.35 -9.80 -34.51
CA LEU A 330 -4.86 -11.11 -34.07
C LEU A 330 -5.10 -12.23 -35.10
N THR A 331 -6.25 -12.23 -35.76
CA THR A 331 -6.56 -13.18 -36.83
C THR A 331 -5.55 -13.12 -37.99
N LYS A 332 -4.96 -11.95 -38.22
CA LYS A 332 -3.88 -11.73 -39.20
C LYS A 332 -2.48 -12.00 -38.68
N GLY A 333 -2.35 -12.57 -37.46
CA GLY A 333 -1.06 -12.82 -36.83
C GLY A 333 -0.43 -11.55 -36.21
N GLY A 334 -1.21 -10.51 -35.95
CA GLY A 334 -0.75 -9.24 -35.39
C GLY A 334 -0.29 -9.35 -33.93
N ARG A 335 0.53 -8.38 -33.53
CA ARG A 335 0.91 -8.13 -32.12
C ARG A 335 0.02 -7.03 -31.57
N VAL A 336 -0.75 -7.33 -30.54
CA VAL A 336 -1.81 -6.44 -30.04
C VAL A 336 -1.60 -6.15 -28.56
N LEU A 337 -1.57 -4.86 -28.20
CA LEU A 337 -1.81 -4.40 -26.85
C LEU A 337 -3.28 -4.00 -26.74
N TYR A 338 -4.06 -4.84 -26.08
CA TYR A 338 -5.47 -4.58 -25.80
C TYR A 338 -5.63 -3.89 -24.46
N THR A 339 -6.25 -2.71 -24.46
CA THR A 339 -6.43 -1.85 -23.29
C THR A 339 -7.91 -1.58 -23.05
N PRO A 340 -8.66 -2.58 -22.57
CA PRO A 340 -10.10 -2.45 -22.38
C PRO A 340 -10.45 -1.31 -21.43
N ALA A 341 -11.49 -0.54 -21.73
CA ALA A 341 -12.11 0.30 -20.72
C ALA A 341 -12.68 -0.57 -19.60
N LYS A 342 -12.64 -0.11 -18.35
CA LYS A 342 -13.13 -0.86 -17.18
C LYS A 342 -14.54 -1.42 -17.42
N ALA A 343 -15.44 -0.64 -18.03
CA ALA A 343 -16.81 -1.06 -18.34
C ALA A 343 -16.91 -2.19 -19.36
N ALA A 344 -15.87 -2.41 -20.17
CA ALA A 344 -15.82 -3.49 -21.17
C ALA A 344 -15.36 -4.83 -20.57
N ILE A 345 -14.86 -4.85 -19.35
CA ILE A 345 -14.44 -6.07 -18.66
C ILE A 345 -15.67 -6.68 -18.01
N ARG A 346 -16.15 -7.78 -18.55
CA ARG A 346 -17.39 -8.44 -18.11
C ARG A 346 -17.26 -9.01 -16.70
N GLN A 347 -16.22 -9.79 -16.49
CA GLN A 347 -15.94 -10.34 -15.16
C GLN A 347 -14.71 -9.64 -14.60
N ARG A 348 -14.93 -8.76 -13.64
CA ARG A 348 -13.89 -7.97 -13.02
C ARG A 348 -14.06 -7.90 -11.52
N GLN A 349 -12.92 -7.77 -10.86
CA GLN A 349 -12.83 -7.34 -9.49
C GLN A 349 -12.27 -5.93 -9.47
N ASP A 350 -12.98 -5.01 -8.83
CA ASP A 350 -12.46 -3.67 -8.60
C ASP A 350 -11.23 -3.76 -7.70
N THR A 351 -10.18 -3.05 -8.07
CA THR A 351 -8.93 -3.03 -7.34
C THR A 351 -8.78 -1.73 -6.56
N ALA A 352 -7.84 -1.68 -5.64
CA ALA A 352 -7.43 -0.46 -4.98
C ALA A 352 -5.91 -0.45 -4.83
N PHE A 353 -5.32 0.76 -4.75
CA PHE A 353 -3.90 0.86 -4.41
C PHE A 353 -3.67 0.33 -3.00
N LEU A 354 -4.45 0.80 -2.03
CA LEU A 354 -4.36 0.34 -0.65
C LEU A 354 -4.87 -1.09 -0.52
N PRO A 355 -4.16 -1.94 0.23
CA PRO A 355 -4.65 -3.27 0.54
C PRO A 355 -5.88 -3.20 1.44
N CYS A 356 -6.58 -4.31 1.55
CA CYS A 356 -7.67 -4.47 2.49
C CYS A 356 -7.27 -3.99 3.88
N PHE A 357 -8.12 -3.13 4.45
CA PHE A 357 -7.97 -2.65 5.81
C PHE A 357 -8.49 -3.70 6.79
N TRP A 358 -7.70 -4.06 7.77
CA TRP A 358 -7.95 -4.92 8.90
C TRP A 358 -8.53 -6.29 8.54
N SER A 359 -9.77 -6.38 8.09
CA SER A 359 -10.41 -7.64 7.71
C SER A 359 -11.33 -7.46 6.50
N PRO A 360 -11.13 -8.20 5.40
CA PRO A 360 -12.02 -8.16 4.24
C PRO A 360 -13.38 -8.79 4.55
N VAL A 361 -13.48 -9.63 5.58
CA VAL A 361 -14.70 -10.30 5.98
C VAL A 361 -15.56 -9.39 6.87
N TYR A 362 -14.93 -8.63 7.76
CA TYR A 362 -15.63 -7.73 8.67
C TYR A 362 -16.06 -6.43 7.98
N PHE A 363 -15.16 -5.83 7.17
CA PHE A 363 -15.41 -4.61 6.41
C PHE A 363 -15.63 -4.93 4.94
N THR A 364 -16.83 -5.39 4.58
CA THR A 364 -17.18 -5.88 3.24
C THR A 364 -17.32 -4.78 2.19
N ASN A 365 -17.41 -3.50 2.59
CA ASN A 365 -17.62 -2.36 1.70
C ASN A 365 -16.33 -1.82 1.05
N GLN A 366 -15.20 -2.50 1.19
CA GLN A 366 -13.93 -2.13 0.56
C GLN A 366 -13.65 -3.00 -0.66
N ALA A 367 -12.74 -2.58 -1.56
CA ALA A 367 -12.37 -3.35 -2.75
C ALA A 367 -11.83 -4.75 -2.42
N GLY A 368 -11.22 -4.90 -1.24
CA GLY A 368 -10.82 -6.19 -0.70
C GLY A 368 -9.70 -6.86 -1.49
N THR A 369 -8.85 -6.10 -2.18
CA THR A 369 -7.62 -6.60 -2.80
C THR A 369 -6.43 -6.33 -1.89
N MET A 370 -5.34 -7.09 -2.06
CA MET A 370 -4.21 -7.10 -1.13
C MET A 370 -2.89 -6.70 -1.81
N GLY A 371 -2.99 -5.85 -2.84
CA GLY A 371 -1.85 -5.41 -3.63
C GLY A 371 -1.58 -6.30 -4.84
N LEU A 372 -0.36 -6.24 -5.35
CA LEU A 372 0.07 -6.88 -6.59
C LEU A 372 1.16 -7.93 -6.33
N LEU A 373 1.07 -9.04 -7.04
CA LEU A 373 2.17 -9.96 -7.29
C LEU A 373 2.67 -9.71 -8.70
N ILE A 374 3.93 -9.34 -8.85
CA ILE A 374 4.51 -8.86 -10.11
C ILE A 374 5.66 -9.77 -10.52
N ASP A 375 5.61 -10.28 -11.75
CA ASP A 375 6.78 -10.88 -12.38
C ASP A 375 7.69 -9.77 -12.91
N ASN A 376 8.45 -9.15 -12.00
CA ASN A 376 9.33 -8.02 -12.31
C ASN A 376 10.53 -8.39 -13.20
N LYS A 377 10.73 -9.69 -13.48
CA LYS A 377 11.73 -10.18 -14.43
C LYS A 377 11.17 -10.41 -15.82
N HIS A 378 9.84 -10.32 -15.98
CA HIS A 378 9.22 -10.49 -17.28
C HIS A 378 9.65 -9.40 -18.26
N PRO A 379 10.03 -9.73 -19.50
CA PRO A 379 10.52 -8.75 -20.48
C PRO A 379 9.54 -7.61 -20.78
N ALA A 380 8.26 -7.80 -20.57
CA ALA A 380 7.23 -6.77 -20.72
C ALA A 380 7.38 -5.60 -19.71
N LEU A 381 8.06 -5.83 -18.60
CA LEU A 381 8.32 -4.82 -17.57
C LEU A 381 9.79 -4.32 -17.55
N ALA A 382 10.60 -4.70 -18.56
CA ALA A 382 12.02 -4.37 -18.58
C ALA A 382 12.32 -2.86 -18.54
N ASP A 383 11.42 -2.03 -19.06
CA ASP A 383 11.53 -0.58 -19.02
C ASP A 383 10.59 0.07 -17.99
N PHE A 384 9.96 -0.72 -17.12
CA PHE A 384 9.10 -0.25 -16.04
C PHE A 384 9.70 -0.61 -14.69
N PRO A 385 10.36 0.35 -14.01
CA PRO A 385 11.04 0.06 -12.74
C PRO A 385 10.05 -0.35 -11.67
N THR A 386 10.06 -1.63 -11.32
CA THR A 386 9.15 -2.19 -10.32
C THR A 386 9.80 -3.32 -9.54
N ALA A 387 9.39 -3.49 -8.28
CA ALA A 387 9.66 -4.66 -7.49
C ALA A 387 8.68 -5.81 -7.82
N ASP A 388 8.78 -6.92 -7.11
CA ASP A 388 7.90 -8.08 -7.23
C ASP A 388 6.56 -7.92 -6.48
N HIS A 389 6.29 -6.73 -5.98
CA HIS A 389 5.11 -6.35 -5.18
C HIS A 389 4.72 -4.90 -5.45
N THR A 390 3.58 -4.47 -4.91
CA THR A 390 3.13 -3.08 -4.99
C THR A 390 4.10 -2.15 -4.27
N ASP A 391 4.41 -1.03 -4.94
CA ASP A 391 5.13 0.09 -4.35
C ASP A 391 4.50 1.40 -4.85
N TRP A 392 4.98 2.55 -4.39
CA TRP A 392 4.34 3.85 -4.56
C TRP A 392 4.09 4.28 -6.01
N GLN A 393 4.90 3.82 -6.99
CA GLN A 393 4.70 4.11 -8.42
C GLN A 393 3.41 3.50 -9.00
N TRP A 394 2.85 2.48 -8.34
CA TRP A 394 1.60 1.86 -8.77
C TRP A 394 0.36 2.65 -8.37
N TRP A 395 0.52 3.67 -7.52
CA TRP A 395 -0.62 4.45 -7.04
C TRP A 395 -1.45 5.05 -8.19
N SER A 396 -0.81 5.78 -9.10
CA SER A 396 -1.52 6.39 -10.23
C SER A 396 -2.15 5.36 -11.18
N ILE A 397 -1.53 4.18 -11.33
CA ILE A 397 -2.05 3.09 -12.18
C ILE A 397 -3.31 2.46 -11.56
N LEU A 398 -3.35 2.37 -10.22
CA LEU A 398 -4.46 1.77 -9.47
C LEU A 398 -5.49 2.80 -8.98
N THR A 399 -5.30 4.10 -9.27
CA THR A 399 -6.19 5.20 -8.87
C THR A 399 -6.52 6.10 -10.08
N PRO A 400 -7.76 6.23 -10.55
CA PRO A 400 -8.93 5.50 -10.03
C PRO A 400 -8.84 4.00 -10.27
N SER A 401 -9.59 3.24 -9.45
CA SER A 401 -9.61 1.78 -9.46
C SER A 401 -9.80 1.19 -10.86
N PRO A 402 -8.84 0.47 -11.43
CA PRO A 402 -9.08 -0.35 -12.61
C PRO A 402 -9.87 -1.61 -12.25
N GLY A 403 -10.41 -2.28 -13.24
CA GLY A 403 -11.03 -3.59 -13.07
C GLY A 403 -10.02 -4.69 -13.39
N ALA A 404 -9.51 -5.42 -12.40
CA ALA A 404 -8.74 -6.63 -12.68
C ALA A 404 -9.64 -7.69 -13.35
N VAL A 405 -9.13 -8.34 -14.38
CA VAL A 405 -9.88 -9.38 -15.11
C VAL A 405 -9.89 -10.66 -14.31
N VAL A 406 -11.07 -11.22 -14.04
CA VAL A 406 -11.22 -12.53 -13.38
C VAL A 406 -10.91 -13.63 -14.42
N LEU A 407 -9.88 -14.42 -14.14
CA LEU A 407 -9.33 -15.42 -15.07
C LEU A 407 -9.73 -16.86 -14.73
N ASP A 408 -10.56 -17.08 -13.71
CA ASP A 408 -10.92 -18.43 -13.24
C ASP A 408 -11.65 -19.27 -14.29
N GLN A 409 -12.31 -18.63 -15.27
CA GLN A 409 -13.05 -19.31 -16.32
C GLN A 409 -12.23 -19.61 -17.59
N VAL A 410 -10.96 -19.18 -17.61
CA VAL A 410 -10.05 -19.42 -18.75
C VAL A 410 -8.83 -20.18 -18.30
N ALA A 411 -8.46 -21.21 -19.06
CA ALA A 411 -7.39 -22.13 -18.68
C ALA A 411 -5.98 -21.57 -18.99
N LEU A 412 -5.66 -20.38 -18.47
CA LEU A 412 -4.30 -19.84 -18.54
C LEU A 412 -3.43 -20.53 -17.50
N LYS A 413 -2.36 -21.22 -17.94
CA LYS A 413 -1.43 -21.94 -17.07
C LYS A 413 -0.42 -21.00 -16.42
N SER A 414 0.01 -19.98 -17.16
CA SER A 414 0.97 -19.00 -16.68
C SER A 414 0.35 -18.07 -15.61
N LYS A 415 1.19 -17.56 -14.73
CA LYS A 415 0.82 -16.45 -13.84
C LYS A 415 0.66 -15.19 -14.70
N PRO A 416 -0.28 -14.28 -14.38
CA PRO A 416 -0.29 -12.95 -14.98
C PRO A 416 1.05 -12.24 -14.76
N ILE A 417 1.47 -11.42 -15.72
CA ILE A 417 2.68 -10.57 -15.60
C ILE A 417 2.54 -9.64 -14.40
N VAL A 418 1.33 -9.07 -14.22
CA VAL A 418 0.92 -8.35 -13.02
C VAL A 418 -0.40 -8.95 -12.55
N GLN A 419 -0.33 -9.68 -11.46
CA GLN A 419 -1.47 -10.32 -10.81
C GLN A 419 -1.93 -9.46 -9.65
N VAL A 420 -3.23 -9.16 -9.59
CA VAL A 420 -3.81 -8.57 -8.37
C VAL A 420 -4.01 -9.69 -7.36
N ILE A 421 -3.53 -9.49 -6.15
CA ILE A 421 -3.77 -10.42 -5.04
C ILE A 421 -5.18 -10.17 -4.54
N ASP A 422 -6.05 -11.15 -4.70
CA ASP A 422 -7.43 -11.06 -4.24
C ASP A 422 -7.53 -11.20 -2.72
N ALA A 423 -8.65 -10.75 -2.15
CA ALA A 423 -8.94 -11.05 -0.75
C ALA A 423 -8.93 -12.57 -0.52
N PHE A 424 -8.33 -13.00 0.58
CA PHE A 424 -8.27 -14.41 0.96
C PHE A 424 -9.67 -15.03 1.23
N SER A 425 -10.72 -14.21 1.26
CA SER A 425 -12.11 -14.64 1.34
C SER A 425 -12.74 -14.98 -0.01
N ARG A 426 -12.06 -14.66 -1.15
CA ARG A 426 -12.53 -14.95 -2.53
C ARG A 426 -11.55 -15.82 -3.30
N ASN A 427 -10.25 -15.49 -3.23
CA ASN A 427 -9.15 -16.22 -3.87
C ASN A 427 -9.31 -16.42 -5.38
N GLN A 428 -9.73 -15.38 -6.10
CA GLN A 428 -9.84 -15.39 -7.57
C GLN A 428 -8.48 -15.15 -8.22
N LYS A 429 -8.26 -15.75 -9.39
CA LYS A 429 -7.10 -15.44 -10.24
C LYS A 429 -7.37 -14.14 -11.00
N LEU A 430 -6.73 -13.05 -10.59
CA LEU A 430 -6.97 -11.70 -11.10
C LEU A 430 -5.81 -11.19 -11.95
N GLY A 431 -6.06 -10.85 -13.22
CA GLY A 431 -5.06 -10.28 -14.12
C GLY A 431 -5.22 -8.78 -14.30
N LEU A 432 -4.17 -8.00 -13.97
CA LEU A 432 -4.06 -6.59 -14.39
C LEU A 432 -3.31 -6.49 -15.71
N VAL A 433 -2.19 -7.21 -15.83
CA VAL A 433 -1.43 -7.37 -17.08
C VAL A 433 -1.16 -8.85 -17.32
N PHE A 434 -1.57 -9.37 -18.47
CA PHE A 434 -1.33 -10.77 -18.84
C PHE A 434 -1.27 -10.92 -20.36
N GLU A 435 -0.76 -12.04 -20.83
CA GLU A 435 -0.61 -12.29 -22.27
C GLU A 435 -1.13 -13.66 -22.67
N ALA A 436 -1.45 -13.79 -23.92
CA ALA A 436 -1.84 -15.05 -24.54
C ALA A 436 -1.58 -15.03 -26.05
N LYS A 437 -1.41 -16.20 -26.61
CA LYS A 437 -1.53 -16.44 -28.04
C LYS A 437 -3.02 -16.46 -28.41
N VAL A 438 -3.38 -15.85 -29.54
CA VAL A 438 -4.74 -15.92 -30.12
C VAL A 438 -4.63 -16.23 -31.61
N GLY A 439 -4.92 -17.45 -32.00
CA GLY A 439 -4.61 -17.92 -33.34
C GLY A 439 -3.11 -17.83 -33.66
N ALA A 440 -2.74 -17.05 -34.68
CA ALA A 440 -1.33 -16.77 -34.98
C ALA A 440 -0.82 -15.49 -34.31
N GLY A 441 -1.66 -14.73 -33.63
CA GLY A 441 -1.33 -13.44 -33.05
C GLY A 441 -0.80 -13.53 -31.61
N HIS A 442 -0.10 -12.45 -31.18
CA HIS A 442 0.37 -12.26 -29.81
C HIS A 442 -0.43 -11.12 -29.16
N LEU A 443 -1.14 -11.44 -28.12
CA LEU A 443 -1.98 -10.52 -27.36
C LEU A 443 -1.36 -10.25 -25.98
N VAL A 444 -1.17 -8.98 -25.64
CA VAL A 444 -0.98 -8.50 -24.26
C VAL A 444 -2.23 -7.72 -23.88
N ILE A 445 -2.78 -8.00 -22.72
CA ILE A 445 -3.92 -7.30 -22.13
C ILE A 445 -3.44 -6.50 -20.94
N CYS A 446 -3.79 -5.22 -20.88
CA CYS A 446 -3.56 -4.37 -19.73
C CYS A 446 -4.87 -3.67 -19.34
N ALA A 447 -5.38 -3.98 -18.15
CA ALA A 447 -6.63 -3.42 -17.64
C ALA A 447 -6.47 -2.04 -16.99
N ALA A 448 -5.24 -1.49 -16.92
CA ALA A 448 -5.02 -0.11 -16.50
C ALA A 448 -5.60 0.88 -17.52
N ASP A 449 -6.06 2.03 -17.03
CA ASP A 449 -6.56 3.10 -17.88
C ASP A 449 -5.41 3.76 -18.65
N PHE A 450 -5.43 3.63 -19.99
CA PHE A 450 -4.51 4.27 -20.92
C PHE A 450 -5.24 5.25 -21.85
N SER A 451 -6.33 5.85 -21.40
CA SER A 451 -6.96 6.98 -22.09
C SER A 451 -5.98 8.14 -22.27
N GLU A 452 -6.25 9.04 -23.19
CA GLU A 452 -5.39 10.20 -23.46
C GLU A 452 -5.15 11.05 -22.20
N ALA A 453 -6.20 11.26 -21.40
CA ALA A 453 -6.11 11.96 -20.13
C ALA A 453 -5.23 11.21 -19.11
N ALA A 454 -5.41 9.89 -18.99
CA ALA A 454 -4.65 9.06 -18.08
C ALA A 454 -3.15 8.97 -18.47
N LEU A 455 -2.84 9.06 -19.75
CA LEU A 455 -1.47 9.06 -20.26
C LEU A 455 -0.72 10.39 -20.01
N GLN A 456 -1.32 11.40 -19.38
CA GLN A 456 -0.58 12.53 -18.82
C GLN A 456 0.26 12.11 -17.61
N ASP A 457 -0.12 11.04 -16.93
CA ASP A 457 0.66 10.45 -15.84
C ASP A 457 1.95 9.77 -16.35
N PRO A 458 3.13 10.09 -15.76
CA PRO A 458 4.41 9.55 -16.22
C PRO A 458 4.51 8.03 -16.10
N MET A 459 3.97 7.43 -15.02
CA MET A 459 4.08 5.99 -14.80
C MET A 459 3.15 5.19 -15.71
N ARG A 460 1.96 5.69 -16.01
CA ARG A 460 1.06 5.08 -17.00
C ARG A 460 1.67 5.10 -18.41
N ARG A 461 2.28 6.24 -18.79
CA ARG A 461 3.02 6.32 -20.06
C ARG A 461 4.18 5.32 -20.09
N GLN A 462 4.92 5.22 -18.98
CA GLN A 462 6.07 4.34 -18.90
C GLN A 462 5.66 2.86 -18.97
N LEU A 463 4.58 2.47 -18.28
CA LEU A 463 4.05 1.11 -18.35
C LEU A 463 3.62 0.77 -19.78
N ARG A 464 2.81 1.64 -20.41
CA ARG A 464 2.38 1.45 -21.81
C ARG A 464 3.59 1.34 -22.75
N SER A 465 4.60 2.17 -22.55
CA SER A 465 5.83 2.15 -23.36
C SER A 465 6.57 0.83 -23.24
N SER A 466 6.70 0.31 -22.02
CA SER A 466 7.35 -0.98 -21.76
C SER A 466 6.60 -2.12 -22.46
N LEU A 467 5.28 -2.18 -22.33
CA LEU A 467 4.45 -3.20 -22.95
C LEU A 467 4.52 -3.16 -24.50
N VAL A 468 4.45 -1.98 -25.10
CA VAL A 468 4.58 -1.80 -26.55
C VAL A 468 5.97 -2.22 -27.03
N ARG A 469 7.04 -1.81 -26.33
CA ARG A 469 8.42 -2.20 -26.69
C ARG A 469 8.62 -3.71 -26.58
N TYR A 470 8.05 -4.34 -25.57
CA TYR A 470 8.07 -5.80 -25.44
C TYR A 470 7.42 -6.46 -26.67
N LEU A 471 6.20 -6.09 -26.99
CA LEU A 471 5.48 -6.62 -28.14
C LEU A 471 6.22 -6.37 -29.48
N SER A 472 6.83 -5.20 -29.65
CA SER A 472 7.59 -4.87 -30.88
C SER A 472 8.80 -5.78 -31.11
N LYS A 473 9.42 -6.26 -30.03
CA LYS A 473 10.59 -7.13 -30.04
C LYS A 473 10.27 -8.62 -29.96
N SER A 474 9.04 -8.98 -29.53
CA SER A 474 8.65 -10.37 -29.36
C SER A 474 8.67 -11.11 -30.70
N LYS A 475 9.42 -12.22 -30.76
CA LYS A 475 9.54 -13.06 -31.96
C LYS A 475 8.52 -14.21 -31.97
N THR A 476 8.13 -14.68 -30.80
CA THR A 476 7.20 -15.81 -30.63
C THR A 476 6.12 -15.41 -29.64
N PRO A 477 4.85 -15.77 -29.90
CA PRO A 477 3.79 -15.57 -28.92
C PRO A 477 4.00 -16.47 -27.69
N PRO A 478 3.34 -16.16 -26.54
CA PRO A 478 3.40 -16.98 -25.34
C PRO A 478 2.78 -18.38 -25.56
N SER A 479 3.06 -19.28 -24.64
CA SER A 479 2.55 -20.67 -24.70
C SER A 479 1.06 -20.79 -24.36
N ASP A 480 0.55 -19.88 -23.52
CA ASP A 480 -0.87 -19.86 -23.18
C ASP A 480 -1.70 -19.36 -24.35
N GLU A 481 -2.83 -20.00 -24.60
CA GLU A 481 -3.70 -19.67 -25.73
C GLU A 481 -5.11 -19.32 -25.24
N LEU A 482 -5.66 -18.27 -25.83
CA LEU A 482 -7.06 -17.88 -25.70
C LEU A 482 -7.75 -17.98 -27.05
N THR A 483 -8.94 -18.54 -27.05
CA THR A 483 -9.83 -18.53 -28.22
C THR A 483 -10.56 -17.20 -28.35
N SER A 484 -11.05 -16.89 -29.54
CA SER A 484 -11.91 -15.73 -29.76
C SER A 484 -13.17 -15.75 -28.90
N ALA A 485 -13.72 -16.93 -28.60
CA ALA A 485 -14.89 -17.09 -27.74
C ALA A 485 -14.55 -16.79 -26.25
N GLN A 486 -13.38 -17.20 -25.78
CA GLN A 486 -12.93 -16.86 -24.42
C GLN A 486 -12.67 -15.35 -24.26
N LEU A 487 -12.16 -14.68 -25.30
CA LEU A 487 -12.07 -13.21 -25.28
C LEU A 487 -13.45 -12.55 -25.19
N ASP A 488 -14.44 -13.05 -25.93
CA ASP A 488 -15.81 -12.56 -25.81
C ASP A 488 -16.37 -12.79 -24.40
N GLN A 489 -16.11 -13.94 -23.81
CA GLN A 489 -16.52 -14.25 -22.44
C GLN A 489 -15.93 -13.28 -21.42
N LEU A 490 -14.67 -12.87 -21.58
CA LEU A 490 -13.99 -11.95 -20.65
C LEU A 490 -14.41 -10.49 -20.87
N PHE A 491 -14.72 -10.07 -22.11
CA PHE A 491 -14.81 -8.66 -22.49
C PHE A 491 -16.09 -8.24 -23.23
N GLN A 492 -17.07 -9.12 -23.42
CA GLN A 492 -18.36 -8.75 -24.03
C GLN A 492 -19.52 -8.96 -23.06
N GLY A 493 -20.41 -7.98 -22.99
CA GLY A 493 -21.65 -8.04 -22.24
C GLY A 493 -21.71 -7.08 -21.05
N VAL A 494 -22.87 -7.07 -20.39
CA VAL A 494 -23.07 -6.33 -19.16
C VAL A 494 -22.25 -6.99 -18.06
N SER A 495 -21.53 -6.20 -17.28
CA SER A 495 -20.80 -6.69 -16.12
C SER A 495 -21.75 -7.44 -15.18
N ASP A 496 -21.47 -8.71 -14.97
CA ASP A 496 -22.09 -9.50 -13.90
C ASP A 496 -21.45 -9.11 -12.53
N ASN A 497 -21.31 -7.80 -12.29
CA ASN A 497 -20.85 -7.29 -10.99
C ASN A 497 -21.90 -7.63 -9.93
N GLU A 498 -22.07 -8.90 -9.68
CA GLU A 498 -22.63 -9.33 -8.43
C GLU A 498 -21.66 -8.92 -7.32
N LYS A 499 -22.28 -8.38 -6.27
CA LYS A 499 -21.66 -8.01 -5.00
C LYS A 499 -20.58 -9.01 -4.61
N THR A 500 -19.51 -8.51 -4.06
CA THR A 500 -18.40 -9.22 -3.41
C THR A 500 -18.87 -10.57 -2.85
N ILE A 501 -18.71 -11.65 -3.62
CA ILE A 501 -19.07 -12.99 -3.15
C ILE A 501 -17.87 -13.47 -2.33
N HIS A 502 -18.02 -13.41 -1.01
CA HIS A 502 -17.11 -14.11 -0.11
C HIS A 502 -17.31 -15.63 -0.29
N GLY A 503 -16.25 -16.42 -0.16
CA GLY A 503 -16.39 -17.87 -0.09
C GLY A 503 -17.41 -18.27 0.99
N GLU A 504 -18.08 -19.40 0.83
CA GLU A 504 -19.16 -19.82 1.75
C GLU A 504 -18.74 -19.82 3.22
N TRP A 505 -17.50 -20.19 3.50
CA TRP A 505 -16.92 -20.16 4.84
C TRP A 505 -16.84 -18.74 5.45
N ALA A 506 -16.72 -17.71 4.63
CA ALA A 506 -16.64 -16.33 5.10
C ALA A 506 -18.01 -15.77 5.51
N LYS A 507 -19.10 -16.34 4.98
CA LYS A 507 -20.47 -15.95 5.36
C LYS A 507 -20.79 -16.26 6.82
N ASP A 508 -20.20 -17.32 7.37
CA ASP A 508 -20.38 -17.71 8.77
C ASP A 508 -19.61 -16.79 9.74
N LEU A 509 -18.69 -15.98 9.22
CA LEU A 509 -17.88 -15.02 9.98
C LEU A 509 -18.36 -13.58 9.85
N GLU A 510 -19.36 -13.31 9.02
CA GLU A 510 -19.95 -11.98 8.91
C GLU A 510 -20.58 -11.58 10.25
N PRO A 511 -20.35 -10.32 10.72
CA PRO A 511 -21.04 -9.85 11.90
C PRO A 511 -22.55 -9.88 11.64
N PRO A 512 -23.37 -10.19 12.64
CA PRO A 512 -24.82 -10.15 12.47
C PRO A 512 -25.24 -8.75 12.02
N PRO A 513 -26.25 -8.65 11.14
CA PRO A 513 -26.73 -7.36 10.66
C PRO A 513 -27.09 -6.48 11.87
N PRO A 514 -26.82 -5.17 11.82
CA PRO A 514 -27.13 -4.26 12.90
C PRO A 514 -28.62 -4.41 13.25
N LYS A 515 -28.90 -4.66 14.50
CA LYS A 515 -30.29 -4.70 15.00
C LYS A 515 -30.92 -3.35 14.65
N LYS A 516 -32.00 -3.40 13.87
CA LYS A 516 -32.81 -2.22 13.49
C LYS A 516 -33.35 -1.50 14.70
#